data_b68e4463295e8c5da045065cca86c233
#
_entry.id   b68e4463295e8c5da045065cca86c233
#
_cell.length_a   1.000
_cell.length_b   1.000
_cell.length_c   1.000
_cell.angle_alpha   90.00
_cell.angle_beta   90.00
_cell.angle_gamma   90.00
#
_symmetry.space_group_name_H-M   'P 1'
#
loop_
_entity.id
_entity.type
_entity.pdbx_description
1 polymer ?
#
loop_
_entity_poly.entity_id
_entity_poly.type
_entity_poly.pdbx_seq_one_letter_code
_entity_poly.pdbx_strand_id
1 'polypeptide(L)'
;MDNQFNFNISLSVLNHLGRNLYRNVITVIGEAISNSWDADATNVWIQIDRDNKTMCILDDGIGMNPDDFQNKFLKIGYSKRKNGNYKTRSGRVYIGRKGIGKLALLSCAKRIHIASKVDDGELIGGIIDNSGLDEAIKDDLNSQDYILGHLERDFSTDMNKLSHGTLILFEEVNNGIFNTVEYVKKAVALYFRFALLDENFHIYINDEEITEKLLSDFSQNTQFLWKINGIKDPMIDAMDNLREISMLESSLPIKGYVASVQKPSQIKIRGTQEKVTIDLFVNGRLREKDILRHIPTARIVENYVYGQIHYDILDTGESKDIFTSSREGVISDDPLFKGFLAEVERLFKLIIDDWDRLRRKYGDDGDPDNQTISRKARKAQELYNSTIDELDDSRSFARKGGQVERWVQELSEEAQFNIPSYTECFISENLLRKYTDFTKLPLTKEAQAEAEKWKKKEATNKDKANISYDVRKSDSPTFYLDMTYLSNWIDKAKDKTENPGLSRSATTYKPMRDAVGHTSLLTDIAKHQLTVEYENIKARLVKLLKEFDAQNKEE
;
A
#
# COMPACT_ATOMS: atom_id res chain seq x y z
N MET A 1 -11.81 -22.59 55.12
CA MET A 1 -12.09 -21.27 54.52
C MET A 1 -11.69 -21.37 53.06
N ASP A 2 -12.67 -21.41 52.15
CA ASP A 2 -12.36 -21.36 50.73
C ASP A 2 -11.85 -19.96 50.39
N ASN A 3 -10.55 -19.86 50.07
CA ASN A 3 -9.96 -18.63 49.61
C ASN A 3 -10.49 -18.36 48.20
N GLN A 4 -11.45 -17.46 48.04
CA GLN A 4 -11.90 -16.96 46.74
C GLN A 4 -10.92 -15.87 46.27
N PHE A 5 -10.29 -16.10 45.12
CA PHE A 5 -9.41 -15.15 44.46
C PHE A 5 -10.18 -14.40 43.35
N ASN A 6 -10.10 -13.06 43.31
CA ASN A 6 -10.75 -12.22 42.34
C ASN A 6 -9.73 -11.39 41.61
N PHE A 7 -10.02 -11.04 40.33
CA PHE A 7 -9.20 -10.07 39.60
C PHE A 7 -9.42 -8.68 40.19
N ASN A 8 -8.31 -7.97 40.45
CA ASN A 8 -8.32 -6.55 40.79
C ASN A 8 -7.71 -5.77 39.61
N ILE A 9 -8.41 -4.75 39.10
CA ILE A 9 -7.98 -3.95 37.95
C ILE A 9 -7.65 -2.53 38.44
N SER A 10 -6.36 -2.19 38.41
CA SER A 10 -5.88 -0.85 38.74
C SER A 10 -6.32 0.18 37.70
N LEU A 11 -6.51 1.43 38.12
CA LEU A 11 -6.73 2.60 37.24
C LEU A 11 -5.63 2.77 36.18
N SER A 12 -4.41 2.29 36.45
CA SER A 12 -3.29 2.34 35.50
C SER A 12 -3.61 1.67 34.15
N VAL A 13 -4.55 0.73 34.13
CA VAL A 13 -5.04 0.08 32.89
C VAL A 13 -5.63 1.12 31.91
N LEU A 14 -6.21 2.21 32.42
CA LEU A 14 -6.74 3.30 31.58
C LEU A 14 -5.64 3.99 30.75
N ASN A 15 -4.43 4.11 31.30
CA ASN A 15 -3.30 4.65 30.55
C ASN A 15 -2.87 3.72 29.42
N HIS A 16 -2.82 2.40 29.68
CA HIS A 16 -2.38 1.41 28.70
C HIS A 16 -3.42 1.15 27.60
N LEU A 17 -4.69 1.09 27.95
CA LEU A 17 -5.79 0.85 27.02
C LEU A 17 -6.38 2.13 26.39
N GLY A 18 -6.09 3.30 26.96
CA GLY A 18 -6.59 4.60 26.50
C GLY A 18 -5.48 5.46 25.91
N ARG A 19 -4.80 6.24 26.75
CA ARG A 19 -3.87 7.30 26.33
C ARG A 19 -2.73 6.84 25.44
N ASN A 20 -2.19 5.63 25.66
CA ASN A 20 -1.06 5.12 24.90
C ASN A 20 -1.48 4.40 23.60
N LEU A 21 -2.74 3.99 23.51
CA LEU A 21 -3.24 3.26 22.36
C LEU A 21 -3.67 4.19 21.21
N TYR A 22 -4.20 5.36 21.54
CA TYR A 22 -4.76 6.31 20.58
C TYR A 22 -3.93 7.58 20.52
N ARG A 23 -3.11 7.71 19.49
CA ARG A 23 -2.16 8.84 19.33
C ARG A 23 -2.56 9.85 18.27
N ASN A 24 -3.69 9.63 17.57
CA ASN A 24 -4.13 10.44 16.44
C ASN A 24 -5.53 11.00 16.71
N VAL A 25 -5.68 12.33 16.54
CA VAL A 25 -6.97 13.01 16.69
C VAL A 25 -8.06 12.45 15.76
N ILE A 26 -7.68 11.98 14.58
CA ILE A 26 -8.63 11.37 13.64
C ILE A 26 -9.25 10.09 14.23
N THR A 27 -8.49 9.31 14.98
CA THR A 27 -9.01 8.12 15.68
C THR A 27 -10.00 8.51 16.77
N VAL A 28 -9.72 9.59 17.52
CA VAL A 28 -10.64 10.13 18.55
C VAL A 28 -11.96 10.61 17.91
N ILE A 29 -11.86 11.42 16.87
CA ILE A 29 -13.02 11.88 16.09
C ILE A 29 -13.79 10.67 15.55
N GLY A 30 -13.10 9.67 15.01
CA GLY A 30 -13.71 8.46 14.48
C GLY A 30 -14.45 7.62 15.51
N GLU A 31 -13.93 7.52 16.72
CA GLU A 31 -14.63 6.84 17.82
C GLU A 31 -15.88 7.62 18.26
N ALA A 32 -15.81 8.97 18.29
CA ALA A 32 -16.98 9.80 18.58
C ALA A 32 -18.05 9.65 17.50
N ILE A 33 -17.70 9.78 16.22
CA ILE A 33 -18.62 9.56 15.08
C ILE A 33 -19.26 8.17 15.15
N SER A 34 -18.46 7.13 15.45
CA SER A 34 -18.97 5.76 15.57
C SER A 34 -19.94 5.61 16.76
N ASN A 35 -19.71 6.33 17.85
CA ASN A 35 -20.62 6.33 18.99
C ASN A 35 -21.94 7.05 18.67
N SER A 36 -21.88 8.16 17.93
CA SER A 36 -23.05 8.91 17.46
C SER A 36 -23.88 8.07 16.47
N TRP A 37 -23.23 7.35 15.54
CA TRP A 37 -23.88 6.36 14.67
C TRP A 37 -24.61 5.29 15.47
N ASP A 38 -23.94 4.72 16.46
CA ASP A 38 -24.50 3.69 17.34
C ASP A 38 -25.62 4.22 18.27
N ALA A 39 -25.71 5.54 18.44
CA ALA A 39 -26.76 6.23 19.17
C ALA A 39 -27.91 6.68 18.27
N ASP A 40 -27.97 6.20 17.02
CA ASP A 40 -28.99 6.61 16.02
C ASP A 40 -29.01 8.12 15.73
N ALA A 41 -27.89 8.82 15.87
CA ALA A 41 -27.80 10.21 15.49
C ALA A 41 -28.09 10.40 13.98
N THR A 42 -28.70 11.51 13.63
CA THR A 42 -28.87 11.99 12.27
C THR A 42 -27.76 12.97 11.90
N ASN A 43 -27.35 13.79 12.86
CA ASN A 43 -26.34 14.80 12.66
C ASN A 43 -25.25 14.75 13.73
N VAL A 44 -24.02 15.00 13.29
CA VAL A 44 -22.84 15.15 14.16
C VAL A 44 -22.13 16.45 13.80
N TRP A 45 -22.00 17.35 14.76
CA TRP A 45 -21.29 18.62 14.60
C TRP A 45 -19.97 18.58 15.34
N ILE A 46 -18.89 18.90 14.65
CA ILE A 46 -17.53 18.92 15.19
C ILE A 46 -16.98 20.33 15.00
N GLN A 47 -16.73 21.02 16.09
CA GLN A 47 -16.11 22.35 16.09
C GLN A 47 -14.68 22.22 16.58
N ILE A 48 -13.71 22.67 15.78
CA ILE A 48 -12.28 22.64 16.07
C ILE A 48 -11.77 24.07 16.14
N ASP A 49 -11.39 24.51 17.33
CA ASP A 49 -10.73 25.79 17.57
C ASP A 49 -9.25 25.55 17.92
N ARG A 50 -8.39 25.87 16.96
CA ARG A 50 -6.95 25.66 17.10
C ARG A 50 -6.29 26.69 18.00
N ASP A 51 -6.81 27.91 18.02
CA ASP A 51 -6.23 29.02 18.76
C ASP A 51 -6.47 28.82 20.26
N ASN A 52 -7.66 28.40 20.63
CA ASN A 52 -8.03 28.06 21.99
C ASN A 52 -7.72 26.61 22.39
N LYS A 53 -7.22 25.79 21.46
CA LYS A 53 -6.94 24.36 21.65
C LYS A 53 -8.15 23.59 22.19
N THR A 54 -9.32 23.87 21.65
CA THR A 54 -10.55 23.17 22.02
C THR A 54 -11.14 22.41 20.84
N MET A 55 -11.84 21.33 21.14
CA MET A 55 -12.66 20.60 20.17
C MET A 55 -13.98 20.23 20.84
N CYS A 56 -15.09 20.52 20.18
CA CYS A 56 -16.42 20.16 20.63
C CYS A 56 -17.08 19.21 19.62
N ILE A 57 -17.63 18.12 20.09
CA ILE A 57 -18.40 17.16 19.29
C ILE A 57 -19.79 17.08 19.89
N LEU A 58 -20.80 17.38 19.09
CA LEU A 58 -22.21 17.33 19.45
C LEU A 58 -22.93 16.37 18.50
N ASP A 59 -23.80 15.52 19.02
CA ASP A 59 -24.71 14.69 18.22
C ASP A 59 -26.17 14.81 18.69
N ASP A 60 -27.10 14.54 17.81
CA ASP A 60 -28.53 14.45 18.06
C ASP A 60 -29.00 12.99 18.26
N GLY A 61 -28.13 12.12 18.73
CA GLY A 61 -28.47 10.73 19.05
C GLY A 61 -29.42 10.61 20.26
N ILE A 62 -29.80 9.38 20.60
CA ILE A 62 -30.79 9.11 21.67
C ILE A 62 -30.41 9.64 23.04
N GLY A 63 -29.18 10.10 23.24
CA GLY A 63 -28.64 10.56 24.52
C GLY A 63 -28.52 9.45 25.56
N MET A 64 -28.25 9.85 26.81
CA MET A 64 -28.07 8.95 27.94
C MET A 64 -28.85 9.46 29.16
N ASN A 65 -29.52 8.54 29.87
CA ASN A 65 -30.00 8.80 31.21
C ASN A 65 -28.92 8.49 32.25
N PRO A 66 -29.09 8.75 33.56
CA PRO A 66 -28.06 8.49 34.58
C PRO A 66 -27.58 7.03 34.63
N ASP A 67 -28.46 6.06 34.44
CA ASP A 67 -28.10 4.63 34.40
C ASP A 67 -27.29 4.29 33.16
N ASP A 68 -27.69 4.78 32.01
CA ASP A 68 -26.94 4.63 30.75
C ASP A 68 -25.54 5.24 30.84
N PHE A 69 -25.45 6.45 31.41
CA PHE A 69 -24.17 7.12 31.61
C PHE A 69 -23.23 6.31 32.51
N GLN A 70 -23.70 5.90 33.70
CA GLN A 70 -22.88 5.16 34.66
C GLN A 70 -22.58 3.73 34.22
N ASN A 71 -23.60 2.96 33.80
CA ASN A 71 -23.50 1.52 33.64
C ASN A 71 -23.22 1.06 32.21
N LYS A 72 -23.31 1.98 31.21
CA LYS A 72 -23.00 1.69 29.81
C LYS A 72 -21.85 2.54 29.29
N PHE A 73 -21.95 3.89 29.45
CA PHE A 73 -20.92 4.79 28.91
C PHE A 73 -19.63 4.75 29.75
N LEU A 74 -19.67 4.96 31.05
CA LEU A 74 -18.49 4.93 31.91
C LEU A 74 -17.94 3.52 32.13
N LYS A 75 -18.76 2.48 31.93
CA LYS A 75 -18.33 1.09 32.10
C LYS A 75 -17.42 0.64 30.95
N ILE A 76 -16.13 0.44 31.25
CA ILE A 76 -15.15 -0.06 30.29
C ILE A 76 -15.45 -1.53 29.98
N GLY A 77 -15.38 -1.91 28.67
CA GLY A 77 -15.72 -3.24 28.20
C GLY A 77 -17.23 -3.52 28.08
N TYR A 78 -18.08 -2.48 28.21
CA TYR A 78 -19.51 -2.65 27.92
C TYR A 78 -19.72 -2.83 26.41
N SER A 79 -20.23 -4.01 26.01
CA SER A 79 -20.56 -4.30 24.62
C SER A 79 -22.05 -4.07 24.36
N LYS A 80 -22.36 -3.24 23.36
CA LYS A 80 -23.74 -3.02 22.87
C LYS A 80 -24.33 -4.26 22.19
N ARG A 81 -23.49 -5.17 21.70
CA ARG A 81 -23.86 -6.40 20.97
C ARG A 81 -24.14 -7.62 21.88
N LYS A 82 -24.36 -7.41 23.16
CA LYS A 82 -24.77 -8.50 24.06
C LYS A 82 -26.18 -8.99 23.69
N ASN A 83 -26.43 -10.29 23.90
CA ASN A 83 -27.73 -10.93 23.72
C ASN A 83 -28.27 -10.94 22.26
N GLY A 84 -27.39 -10.99 21.26
CA GLY A 84 -27.81 -11.13 19.86
C GLY A 84 -28.37 -9.84 19.21
N ASN A 85 -28.25 -8.71 19.89
CA ASN A 85 -28.69 -7.42 19.32
C ASN A 85 -27.57 -6.78 18.52
N TYR A 86 -27.66 -6.82 17.18
CA TYR A 86 -26.63 -6.29 16.27
C TYR A 86 -27.00 -4.95 15.61
N LYS A 87 -28.23 -4.47 15.81
CA LYS A 87 -28.75 -3.28 15.14
C LYS A 87 -29.29 -2.28 16.15
N THR A 88 -29.17 -1.00 15.79
CA THR A 88 -29.80 0.11 16.47
C THR A 88 -31.32 0.10 16.25
N ARG A 89 -32.04 1.03 16.87
CA ARG A 89 -33.50 1.16 16.69
C ARG A 89 -33.87 1.50 15.25
N SER A 90 -33.05 2.33 14.56
CA SER A 90 -33.26 2.68 13.16
C SER A 90 -32.82 1.58 12.18
N GLY A 91 -32.25 0.47 12.67
CA GLY A 91 -31.82 -0.66 11.85
C GLY A 91 -30.37 -0.60 11.39
N ARG A 92 -29.60 0.40 11.81
CA ARG A 92 -28.16 0.50 11.54
C ARG A 92 -27.39 -0.61 12.27
N VAL A 93 -26.36 -1.16 11.63
CA VAL A 93 -25.48 -2.13 12.28
C VAL A 93 -24.60 -1.40 13.28
N TYR A 94 -24.52 -1.91 14.53
CA TYR A 94 -23.62 -1.36 15.54
C TYR A 94 -22.15 -1.47 15.08
N ILE A 95 -21.43 -0.36 15.09
CA ILE A 95 -19.99 -0.32 14.81
C ILE A 95 -19.20 -0.67 16.07
N GLY A 96 -19.63 -0.20 17.26
CA GLY A 96 -18.98 -0.45 18.55
C GLY A 96 -19.15 -1.90 19.02
N ARG A 97 -18.05 -2.64 19.24
CA ARG A 97 -18.07 -4.04 19.68
C ARG A 97 -17.49 -4.26 21.09
N LYS A 98 -16.31 -3.72 21.36
CA LYS A 98 -15.53 -4.04 22.58
C LYS A 98 -15.85 -3.13 23.78
N GLY A 99 -16.50 -2.01 23.58
CA GLY A 99 -16.79 -1.02 24.62
C GLY A 99 -15.55 -0.33 25.23
N ILE A 100 -14.43 -0.32 24.48
CA ILE A 100 -13.17 0.32 24.89
C ILE A 100 -12.85 1.58 24.07
N GLY A 101 -13.56 1.83 22.95
CA GLY A 101 -13.31 2.95 22.05
C GLY A 101 -13.45 4.32 22.74
N LYS A 102 -14.32 4.41 23.74
CA LYS A 102 -14.46 5.62 24.58
C LYS A 102 -13.16 6.03 25.29
N LEU A 103 -12.23 5.10 25.51
CA LEU A 103 -10.92 5.39 26.09
C LEU A 103 -10.04 6.26 25.16
N ALA A 104 -10.34 6.27 23.86
CA ALA A 104 -9.71 7.18 22.92
C ALA A 104 -9.94 8.65 23.31
N LEU A 105 -11.12 8.95 23.86
CA LEU A 105 -11.46 10.31 24.31
C LEU A 105 -10.48 10.81 25.38
N LEU A 106 -9.94 9.91 26.23
CA LEU A 106 -9.00 10.27 27.29
C LEU A 106 -7.60 10.64 26.77
N SER A 107 -7.29 10.37 25.51
CA SER A 107 -5.93 10.47 24.97
C SER A 107 -5.55 11.85 24.44
N CYS A 108 -6.53 12.71 24.13
CA CYS A 108 -6.27 13.89 23.29
C CYS A 108 -6.34 15.24 24.02
N ALA A 109 -6.85 15.32 25.26
CA ALA A 109 -7.05 16.58 25.97
C ALA A 109 -6.76 16.45 27.46
N LYS A 110 -6.52 17.57 28.15
CA LYS A 110 -6.37 17.56 29.62
C LYS A 110 -7.71 17.41 30.33
N ARG A 111 -8.74 18.10 29.86
CA ARG A 111 -10.09 18.06 30.42
C ARG A 111 -11.10 17.68 29.37
N ILE A 112 -12.00 16.79 29.72
CA ILE A 112 -13.06 16.31 28.84
C ILE A 112 -14.40 16.47 29.56
N HIS A 113 -15.24 17.34 29.05
CA HIS A 113 -16.59 17.52 29.54
C HIS A 113 -17.51 16.65 28.71
N ILE A 114 -18.37 15.90 29.36
CA ILE A 114 -19.37 15.06 28.72
C ILE A 114 -20.73 15.46 29.27
N ALA A 115 -21.59 15.94 28.41
CA ALA A 115 -22.96 16.30 28.74
C ALA A 115 -23.92 15.51 27.82
N SER A 116 -24.98 14.95 28.36
CA SER A 116 -25.95 14.18 27.60
C SER A 116 -27.36 14.37 28.13
N LYS A 117 -28.34 14.23 27.22
CA LYS A 117 -29.74 14.41 27.52
C LYS A 117 -30.56 13.42 26.68
N VAL A 118 -31.48 12.72 27.30
CA VAL A 118 -32.50 11.94 26.62
C VAL A 118 -33.72 12.84 26.37
N ASP A 119 -34.62 12.42 25.49
CA ASP A 119 -35.90 13.13 25.23
C ASP A 119 -36.67 13.30 26.53
N ASP A 120 -37.15 14.52 26.78
CA ASP A 120 -37.84 14.93 28.02
C ASP A 120 -37.05 14.71 29.33
N GLY A 121 -35.73 14.42 29.24
CA GLY A 121 -34.84 14.20 30.40
C GLY A 121 -34.08 15.44 30.84
N GLU A 122 -33.51 15.37 32.05
CA GLU A 122 -32.58 16.38 32.54
C GLU A 122 -31.19 16.22 31.89
N LEU A 123 -30.44 17.31 31.79
CA LEU A 123 -29.06 17.32 31.36
C LEU A 123 -28.19 16.66 32.45
N ILE A 124 -27.47 15.62 32.08
CA ILE A 124 -26.55 14.89 32.95
C ILE A 124 -25.14 14.93 32.37
N GLY A 125 -24.15 14.64 33.20
CA GLY A 125 -22.76 14.52 32.73
C GLY A 125 -21.72 14.69 33.80
N GLY A 126 -20.49 14.90 33.38
CA GLY A 126 -19.34 15.09 34.27
C GLY A 126 -18.09 15.48 33.53
N ILE A 127 -17.05 15.83 34.30
CA ILE A 127 -15.74 16.20 33.78
C ILE A 127 -14.74 15.11 34.12
N ILE A 128 -14.00 14.66 33.13
CA ILE A 128 -12.81 13.85 33.31
C ILE A 128 -11.61 14.78 33.27
N ASP A 129 -10.90 14.93 34.40
CA ASP A 129 -9.65 15.64 34.46
C ASP A 129 -8.49 14.66 34.45
N ASN A 130 -7.72 14.71 33.37
CA ASN A 130 -6.61 13.81 33.18
C ASN A 130 -5.45 14.03 34.16
N SER A 131 -5.30 15.25 34.71
CA SER A 131 -4.29 15.50 35.74
C SER A 131 -4.70 14.85 37.08
N GLY A 132 -5.97 14.99 37.48
CA GLY A 132 -6.51 14.29 38.63
C GLY A 132 -6.53 12.79 38.50
N LEU A 133 -6.74 12.27 37.28
CA LEU A 133 -6.63 10.83 36.99
C LEU A 133 -5.18 10.33 37.14
N ASP A 134 -4.17 11.13 36.77
CA ASP A 134 -2.77 10.77 36.94
C ASP A 134 -2.37 10.73 38.43
N GLU A 135 -2.91 11.63 39.25
CA GLU A 135 -2.73 11.60 40.71
C GLU A 135 -3.39 10.37 41.31
N ALA A 136 -4.65 10.06 40.93
CA ALA A 136 -5.37 8.90 41.41
C ALA A 136 -4.66 7.56 41.03
N ILE A 137 -3.99 7.50 39.87
CA ILE A 137 -3.17 6.37 39.47
C ILE A 137 -1.90 6.25 40.30
N LYS A 138 -1.24 7.37 40.62
CA LYS A 138 -0.05 7.38 41.50
C LYS A 138 -0.38 6.93 42.91
N ASP A 139 -1.55 7.30 43.40
CA ASP A 139 -2.04 6.97 44.74
C ASP A 139 -2.68 5.57 44.80
N ASP A 140 -2.63 4.81 43.68
CA ASP A 140 -3.19 3.44 43.52
C ASP A 140 -4.66 3.33 43.92
N LEU A 141 -5.44 4.37 43.62
CA LEU A 141 -6.89 4.38 43.92
C LEU A 141 -7.59 3.31 43.05
N ASN A 142 -8.64 2.73 43.63
CA ASN A 142 -9.52 1.84 42.86
C ASN A 142 -10.34 2.64 41.83
N SER A 143 -10.71 2.01 40.74
CA SER A 143 -11.52 2.66 39.69
C SER A 143 -12.88 3.16 40.19
N GLN A 144 -13.40 2.59 41.28
CA GLN A 144 -14.67 3.00 41.90
C GLN A 144 -14.55 4.26 42.76
N ASP A 145 -13.34 4.61 43.20
CA ASP A 145 -13.08 5.73 44.08
C ASP A 145 -12.77 7.04 43.31
N TYR A 146 -12.56 6.95 41.98
CA TYR A 146 -12.40 8.11 41.11
C TYR A 146 -13.75 8.68 40.69
N ILE A 147 -14.10 9.82 41.25
CA ILE A 147 -15.38 10.53 40.98
C ILE A 147 -15.14 11.60 39.92
N LEU A 148 -16.00 11.64 38.89
CA LEU A 148 -15.99 12.68 37.86
C LEU A 148 -16.29 14.06 38.46
N GLY A 149 -15.62 15.09 37.97
CA GLY A 149 -15.96 16.48 38.31
C GLY A 149 -17.39 16.86 37.88
N HIS A 150 -17.99 17.81 38.60
CA HIS A 150 -19.28 18.36 38.18
C HIS A 150 -19.11 19.22 36.93
N LEU A 151 -20.15 19.30 36.10
CA LEU A 151 -20.16 20.23 34.97
C LEU A 151 -20.11 21.67 35.46
N GLU A 152 -19.03 22.37 35.17
CA GLU A 152 -18.78 23.76 35.58
C GLU A 152 -19.41 24.76 34.63
N ARG A 153 -19.63 24.35 33.36
CA ARG A 153 -20.24 25.17 32.31
C ARG A 153 -21.71 24.77 32.09
N ASP A 154 -22.53 25.77 31.87
CA ASP A 154 -23.90 25.52 31.43
C ASP A 154 -23.96 25.16 29.93
N PHE A 155 -24.09 23.89 29.65
CA PHE A 155 -24.25 23.35 28.31
C PHE A 155 -25.71 23.40 27.80
N SER A 156 -26.62 23.92 28.60
CA SER A 156 -28.02 24.02 28.22
C SER A 156 -28.21 24.85 26.95
N THR A 157 -27.44 25.93 26.79
CA THR A 157 -27.51 26.79 25.59
C THR A 157 -27.04 26.05 24.32
N ASP A 158 -26.00 25.24 24.42
CA ASP A 158 -25.45 24.48 23.29
C ASP A 158 -26.41 23.33 22.92
N MET A 159 -27.09 22.73 23.91
CA MET A 159 -28.00 21.62 23.74
C MET A 159 -29.48 22.01 23.62
N ASN A 160 -29.85 23.27 23.91
CA ASN A 160 -31.25 23.72 23.86
C ASN A 160 -31.90 23.66 22.45
N LYS A 161 -31.12 23.51 21.42
CA LYS A 161 -31.57 23.30 20.05
C LYS A 161 -31.99 21.85 19.77
N LEU A 162 -31.61 20.93 20.68
CA LEU A 162 -31.83 19.49 20.55
C LEU A 162 -32.75 19.00 21.67
N SER A 163 -33.68 18.09 21.36
CA SER A 163 -34.52 17.42 22.36
C SER A 163 -33.69 16.38 23.14
N HIS A 164 -32.74 15.76 22.47
CA HIS A 164 -31.83 14.73 22.98
C HIS A 164 -30.47 14.79 22.28
N GLY A 165 -29.48 14.14 22.85
CA GLY A 165 -28.13 14.07 22.23
C GLY A 165 -27.00 13.96 23.24
N THR A 166 -25.78 14.02 22.73
CA THR A 166 -24.55 14.01 23.54
C THR A 166 -23.57 15.06 23.04
N LEU A 167 -22.99 15.81 23.99
CA LEU A 167 -21.94 16.79 23.75
C LEU A 167 -20.67 16.36 24.47
N ILE A 168 -19.54 16.39 23.77
CA ILE A 168 -18.21 16.15 24.33
C ILE A 168 -17.33 17.35 23.98
N LEU A 169 -16.89 18.09 25.02
CA LEU A 169 -15.97 19.21 24.88
C LEU A 169 -14.58 18.80 25.39
N PHE A 170 -13.59 18.96 24.56
CA PHE A 170 -12.18 18.74 24.86
C PHE A 170 -11.50 20.09 25.07
N GLU A 171 -10.87 20.28 26.22
CA GLU A 171 -10.09 21.47 26.55
C GLU A 171 -8.61 21.13 26.69
N GLU A 172 -7.75 22.07 26.30
CA GLU A 172 -6.30 21.89 26.21
C GLU A 172 -5.94 20.62 25.42
N VAL A 173 -6.47 20.55 24.20
CA VAL A 173 -6.20 19.42 23.30
C VAL A 173 -4.72 19.33 23.02
N ASN A 174 -4.15 18.15 23.30
CA ASN A 174 -2.74 17.85 23.08
C ASN A 174 -2.40 17.78 21.59
N ASN A 175 -1.18 17.62 21.27
CA ASN A 175 -0.44 17.55 19.99
C ASN A 175 -1.18 17.10 18.69
N GLY A 176 -2.44 16.70 18.72
CA GLY A 176 -3.15 16.13 17.58
C GLY A 176 -3.86 17.13 16.67
N ILE A 177 -4.09 18.38 17.10
CA ILE A 177 -4.76 19.42 16.28
C ILE A 177 -3.76 20.19 15.39
N PHE A 178 -2.51 19.75 15.27
CA PHE A 178 -1.53 20.38 14.35
C PHE A 178 -1.87 20.21 12.87
N ASN A 179 -2.72 19.24 12.52
CA ASN A 179 -3.24 19.12 11.17
C ASN A 179 -4.24 20.26 10.88
N THR A 180 -4.26 20.71 9.65
CA THR A 180 -5.24 21.71 9.22
C THR A 180 -6.66 21.14 9.34
N VAL A 181 -7.66 22.00 9.56
CA VAL A 181 -9.07 21.58 9.56
C VAL A 181 -9.42 20.90 8.24
N GLU A 182 -8.88 21.38 7.13
CA GLU A 182 -9.05 20.76 5.80
C GLU A 182 -8.52 19.32 5.72
N TYR A 183 -7.40 19.03 6.38
CA TYR A 183 -6.93 17.65 6.48
C TYR A 183 -7.91 16.77 7.26
N VAL A 184 -8.42 17.28 8.39
CA VAL A 184 -9.41 16.55 9.21
C VAL A 184 -10.66 16.25 8.42
N LYS A 185 -11.21 17.23 7.68
CA LYS A 185 -12.36 17.05 6.79
C LYS A 185 -12.12 15.95 5.75
N LYS A 186 -10.99 16.00 5.04
CA LYS A 186 -10.62 15.00 4.04
C LYS A 186 -10.42 13.61 4.66
N ALA A 187 -9.76 13.52 5.80
CA ALA A 187 -9.55 12.26 6.51
C ALA A 187 -10.88 11.63 6.96
N VAL A 188 -11.80 12.46 7.47
CA VAL A 188 -13.15 11.98 7.84
C VAL A 188 -13.90 11.48 6.60
N ALA A 189 -13.87 12.21 5.48
CA ALA A 189 -14.48 11.78 4.24
C ALA A 189 -13.89 10.47 3.68
N LEU A 190 -12.60 10.23 3.86
CA LEU A 190 -11.92 9.02 3.39
C LEU A 190 -12.18 7.80 4.27
N TYR A 191 -12.15 7.96 5.61
CA TYR A 191 -12.12 6.83 6.54
C TYR A 191 -13.47 6.49 7.15
N PHE A 192 -14.44 7.39 7.08
CA PHE A 192 -15.80 7.19 7.60
C PHE A 192 -16.83 7.17 6.49
N ARG A 193 -16.61 6.29 5.51
CA ARG A 193 -17.42 6.18 4.29
C ARG A 193 -18.90 5.88 4.56
N PHE A 194 -19.22 5.18 5.64
CA PHE A 194 -20.61 4.93 6.00
C PHE A 194 -21.41 6.24 6.16
N ALA A 195 -20.75 7.30 6.63
CA ALA A 195 -21.36 8.60 6.77
C ALA A 195 -21.69 9.28 5.42
N LEU A 196 -20.97 8.93 4.35
CA LEU A 196 -21.23 9.46 3.00
C LEU A 196 -22.17 8.56 2.19
N LEU A 197 -22.43 7.33 2.66
CA LEU A 197 -23.27 6.34 1.99
C LEU A 197 -24.67 6.25 2.59
N ASP A 198 -24.89 6.75 3.80
CA ASP A 198 -26.19 6.79 4.48
C ASP A 198 -26.79 8.19 4.35
N GLU A 199 -27.88 8.31 3.60
CA GLU A 199 -28.61 9.57 3.36
C GLU A 199 -29.20 10.20 4.64
N ASN A 200 -29.24 9.45 5.74
CA ASN A 200 -29.78 9.89 7.02
C ASN A 200 -28.70 10.16 8.08
N PHE A 201 -27.43 10.27 7.70
CA PHE A 201 -26.34 10.56 8.64
C PHE A 201 -25.40 11.62 8.09
N HIS A 202 -25.35 12.76 8.72
CA HIS A 202 -24.59 13.93 8.28
C HIS A 202 -23.52 14.31 9.29
N ILE A 203 -22.33 14.63 8.81
CA ILE A 203 -21.23 15.12 9.63
C ILE A 203 -20.89 16.54 9.18
N TYR A 204 -20.77 17.45 10.15
CA TYR A 204 -20.36 18.83 9.93
C TYR A 204 -19.06 19.09 10.68
N ILE A 205 -18.07 19.68 10.02
CA ILE A 205 -16.82 20.13 10.66
C ILE A 205 -16.66 21.63 10.41
N ASN A 206 -16.66 22.43 11.50
CA ASN A 206 -16.67 23.89 11.47
C ASN A 206 -17.74 24.39 10.49
N ASP A 207 -19.00 23.94 10.72
CA ASP A 207 -20.21 24.28 9.99
C ASP A 207 -20.25 23.86 8.51
N GLU A 208 -19.23 23.15 8.01
CA GLU A 208 -19.20 22.60 6.65
C GLU A 208 -19.53 21.12 6.66
N GLU A 209 -20.51 20.73 5.84
CA GLU A 209 -20.91 19.32 5.68
C GLU A 209 -19.81 18.52 4.99
N ILE A 210 -19.54 17.34 5.52
CA ILE A 210 -18.59 16.38 4.92
C ILE A 210 -19.28 15.63 3.80
N THR A 211 -18.86 15.92 2.57
CA THR A 211 -19.39 15.30 1.35
C THR A 211 -18.28 14.75 0.47
N GLU A 212 -18.66 14.00 -0.57
CA GLU A 212 -17.73 13.46 -1.59
C GLU A 212 -16.95 14.57 -2.31
N LYS A 213 -17.45 15.81 -2.33
CA LYS A 213 -16.75 16.97 -2.95
C LYS A 213 -15.40 17.25 -2.34
N LEU A 214 -15.21 16.94 -1.06
CA LEU A 214 -13.91 17.04 -0.39
C LEU A 214 -12.85 16.11 -0.97
N LEU A 215 -13.27 15.07 -1.69
CA LEU A 215 -12.40 14.11 -2.36
C LEU A 215 -12.23 14.40 -3.86
N SER A 216 -12.66 15.57 -4.34
CA SER A 216 -12.59 15.97 -5.75
C SER A 216 -11.17 15.93 -6.32
N ASP A 217 -10.15 16.20 -5.50
CA ASP A 217 -8.74 16.10 -5.91
C ASP A 217 -8.40 14.67 -6.39
N PHE A 218 -9.00 13.64 -5.80
CA PHE A 218 -8.79 12.25 -6.20
C PHE A 218 -9.66 11.88 -7.40
N SER A 219 -10.95 12.22 -7.37
CA SER A 219 -11.88 11.90 -8.46
C SER A 219 -11.44 12.53 -9.78
N GLN A 220 -11.00 13.79 -9.77
CA GLN A 220 -10.51 14.50 -10.97
C GLN A 220 -9.19 13.96 -11.54
N ASN A 221 -8.35 13.37 -10.70
CA ASN A 221 -7.06 12.81 -11.11
C ASN A 221 -7.12 11.32 -11.45
N THR A 222 -8.28 10.69 -11.28
CA THR A 222 -8.46 9.26 -11.57
C THR A 222 -8.65 9.05 -13.06
N GLN A 223 -7.87 8.11 -13.61
CA GLN A 223 -7.91 7.77 -15.05
C GLN A 223 -8.49 6.37 -15.32
N PHE A 224 -8.26 5.40 -14.45
CA PHE A 224 -8.77 4.03 -14.58
C PHE A 224 -9.50 3.61 -13.33
N LEU A 225 -10.54 2.81 -13.49
CA LEU A 225 -11.38 2.34 -12.39
C LEU A 225 -11.75 0.85 -12.59
N TRP A 226 -11.51 0.05 -11.57
CA TRP A 226 -11.96 -1.34 -11.47
C TRP A 226 -13.02 -1.44 -10.37
N LYS A 227 -14.27 -1.73 -10.76
CA LYS A 227 -15.39 -1.96 -9.83
C LYS A 227 -15.49 -3.45 -9.51
N ILE A 228 -15.56 -3.78 -8.22
CA ILE A 228 -15.69 -5.17 -7.74
C ILE A 228 -17.14 -5.40 -7.35
N ASN A 229 -17.79 -6.42 -7.97
CA ASN A 229 -19.18 -6.80 -7.72
C ASN A 229 -20.18 -5.63 -7.75
N GLY A 230 -19.93 -4.67 -8.65
CA GLY A 230 -20.90 -3.61 -8.94
C GLY A 230 -21.15 -2.61 -7.81
N ILE A 231 -20.12 -2.22 -7.06
CA ILE A 231 -20.26 -1.19 -6.00
C ILE A 231 -20.84 0.12 -6.56
N LYS A 232 -21.74 0.71 -5.77
CA LYS A 232 -22.24 2.08 -5.96
C LYS A 232 -21.58 2.97 -4.91
N ASP A 233 -20.99 4.07 -5.32
CA ASP A 233 -20.33 5.02 -4.44
C ASP A 233 -20.35 6.41 -5.07
N PRO A 234 -20.86 7.46 -4.38
CA PRO A 234 -20.94 8.81 -4.92
C PRO A 234 -19.60 9.37 -5.41
N MET A 235 -18.49 8.98 -4.77
CA MET A 235 -17.14 9.38 -5.23
C MET A 235 -16.84 8.83 -6.63
N ILE A 236 -17.31 7.63 -6.95
CA ILE A 236 -17.12 7.03 -8.29
C ILE A 236 -17.92 7.82 -9.33
N ASP A 237 -19.14 8.23 -8.97
CA ASP A 237 -20.02 8.96 -9.87
C ASP A 237 -19.49 10.40 -10.15
N ALA A 238 -18.62 10.91 -9.27
CA ALA A 238 -17.93 12.20 -9.41
C ALA A 238 -16.60 12.12 -10.18
N MET A 239 -16.22 10.96 -10.75
CA MET A 239 -14.98 10.77 -11.51
C MET A 239 -15.18 11.13 -12.99
N ASP A 240 -15.07 12.42 -13.34
CA ASP A 240 -15.34 12.92 -14.69
C ASP A 240 -14.24 12.61 -15.72
N ASN A 241 -13.02 12.29 -15.27
CA ASN A 241 -11.84 12.11 -16.13
C ASN A 241 -11.48 10.63 -16.37
N LEU A 242 -12.42 9.71 -16.11
CA LEU A 242 -12.19 8.29 -16.35
C LEU A 242 -12.01 8.00 -17.84
N ARG A 243 -10.90 7.33 -18.16
CA ARG A 243 -10.61 6.84 -19.52
C ARG A 243 -11.15 5.43 -19.74
N GLU A 244 -11.11 4.60 -18.69
CA GLU A 244 -11.59 3.21 -18.74
C GLU A 244 -12.18 2.78 -17.40
N ILE A 245 -13.22 1.96 -17.49
CA ILE A 245 -13.88 1.33 -16.35
C ILE A 245 -13.94 -0.17 -16.63
N SER A 246 -13.38 -0.97 -15.74
CA SER A 246 -13.43 -2.43 -15.79
C SER A 246 -14.29 -2.97 -14.65
N MET A 247 -15.03 -4.03 -14.92
CA MET A 247 -15.82 -4.76 -13.93
C MET A 247 -15.10 -6.04 -13.55
N LEU A 248 -14.89 -6.26 -12.26
CA LEU A 248 -14.29 -7.48 -11.72
C LEU A 248 -15.33 -8.24 -10.90
N GLU A 249 -15.35 -9.54 -11.10
CA GLU A 249 -16.20 -10.45 -10.34
C GLU A 249 -15.37 -11.18 -9.28
N SER A 250 -15.88 -11.21 -8.06
CA SER A 250 -15.35 -12.01 -6.96
C SER A 250 -16.33 -13.11 -6.60
N SER A 251 -15.78 -14.30 -6.32
CA SER A 251 -16.54 -15.43 -5.79
C SER A 251 -16.97 -15.21 -4.32
N LEU A 252 -16.29 -14.32 -3.61
CA LEU A 252 -16.67 -13.88 -2.27
C LEU A 252 -17.59 -12.65 -2.37
N PRO A 253 -18.45 -12.39 -1.38
CA PRO A 253 -19.31 -11.20 -1.35
C PRO A 253 -18.53 -9.91 -1.02
N ILE A 254 -17.37 -9.75 -1.68
CA ILE A 254 -16.55 -8.56 -1.62
C ILE A 254 -17.18 -7.52 -2.54
N LYS A 255 -17.31 -6.28 -2.05
CA LYS A 255 -17.66 -5.13 -2.86
C LYS A 255 -16.56 -4.09 -2.76
N GLY A 256 -16.32 -3.34 -3.81
CA GLY A 256 -15.29 -2.32 -3.72
C GLY A 256 -14.91 -1.75 -5.06
N TYR A 257 -13.87 -0.93 -5.02
CA TYR A 257 -13.22 -0.43 -6.22
C TYR A 257 -11.74 -0.21 -5.96
N VAL A 258 -10.98 -0.29 -7.04
CA VAL A 258 -9.61 0.18 -7.13
C VAL A 258 -9.56 1.23 -8.23
N ALA A 259 -8.94 2.35 -7.96
CA ALA A 259 -8.82 3.49 -8.87
C ALA A 259 -7.35 3.82 -9.09
N SER A 260 -6.98 4.22 -10.31
CA SER A 260 -5.61 4.60 -10.64
C SER A 260 -5.53 6.05 -11.08
N VAL A 261 -4.57 6.77 -10.51
CA VAL A 261 -4.20 8.12 -10.91
C VAL A 261 -3.10 8.11 -11.97
N GLN A 262 -2.92 9.26 -12.64
CA GLN A 262 -1.89 9.40 -13.66
C GLN A 262 -0.47 9.49 -13.08
N LYS A 263 -0.31 10.11 -11.89
CA LYS A 263 0.99 10.33 -11.23
C LYS A 263 0.93 9.94 -9.76
N PRO A 264 2.00 9.36 -9.18
CA PRO A 264 2.05 8.96 -7.76
C PRO A 264 1.79 10.10 -6.77
N SER A 265 2.15 11.32 -7.10
CA SER A 265 1.90 12.49 -6.25
C SER A 265 0.42 12.78 -6.03
N GLN A 266 -0.46 12.33 -6.92
CA GLN A 266 -1.90 12.59 -6.91
C GLN A 266 -2.69 11.72 -5.92
N ILE A 267 -2.08 10.64 -5.38
CA ILE A 267 -2.69 9.85 -4.29
C ILE A 267 -2.30 10.36 -2.89
N LYS A 268 -1.56 11.46 -2.79
CA LYS A 268 -1.25 12.09 -1.50
C LYS A 268 -2.36 13.04 -1.08
N ILE A 269 -2.73 13.01 0.20
CA ILE A 269 -3.63 13.99 0.77
C ILE A 269 -2.92 15.35 0.73
N ARG A 270 -3.52 16.31 0.05
CA ARG A 270 -2.92 17.63 -0.18
C ARG A 270 -2.53 18.30 1.16
N GLY A 271 -1.31 18.79 1.22
CA GLY A 271 -0.76 19.41 2.43
C GLY A 271 -0.16 18.43 3.45
N THR A 272 -0.12 17.14 3.13
CA THR A 272 0.51 16.11 3.98
C THR A 272 1.40 15.19 3.15
N GLN A 273 2.13 14.30 3.83
CA GLN A 273 2.85 13.20 3.18
C GLN A 273 2.05 11.89 3.15
N GLU A 274 0.84 11.92 3.71
CA GLU A 274 0.00 10.73 3.80
C GLU A 274 -0.55 10.35 2.42
N LYS A 275 -0.41 9.06 2.08
CA LYS A 275 -0.97 8.48 0.86
C LYS A 275 -2.33 7.87 1.15
N VAL A 276 -3.25 8.01 0.23
CA VAL A 276 -4.46 7.18 0.17
C VAL A 276 -4.04 5.83 -0.40
N THR A 277 -4.51 4.77 0.22
CA THR A 277 -4.16 3.38 -0.08
C THR A 277 -5.40 2.56 -0.47
N ILE A 278 -5.24 1.27 -0.68
CA ILE A 278 -6.38 0.37 -0.81
C ILE A 278 -6.72 -0.16 0.57
N ASP A 279 -7.87 0.24 1.10
CA ASP A 279 -8.24 0.03 2.48
C ASP A 279 -9.39 -0.98 2.61
N LEU A 280 -9.37 -1.78 3.68
CA LEU A 280 -10.43 -2.73 4.02
C LEU A 280 -11.46 -2.08 4.95
N PHE A 281 -12.71 -2.13 4.52
CA PHE A 281 -13.88 -1.71 5.30
C PHE A 281 -14.73 -2.92 5.67
N VAL A 282 -15.25 -2.91 6.89
CA VAL A 282 -16.18 -3.93 7.39
C VAL A 282 -17.32 -3.20 8.10
N ASN A 283 -18.56 -3.46 7.67
CA ASN A 283 -19.75 -2.73 8.11
C ASN A 283 -19.55 -1.20 8.02
N GLY A 284 -18.98 -0.74 6.90
CA GLY A 284 -18.74 0.67 6.62
C GLY A 284 -17.59 1.33 7.40
N ARG A 285 -16.91 0.62 8.31
CA ARG A 285 -15.78 1.13 9.08
C ARG A 285 -14.44 0.64 8.52
N LEU A 286 -13.45 1.54 8.46
CA LEU A 286 -12.06 1.18 8.18
C LEU A 286 -11.53 0.20 9.24
N ARG A 287 -11.06 -0.97 8.81
CA ARG A 287 -10.51 -2.03 9.67
C ARG A 287 -9.06 -2.33 9.42
N GLU A 288 -8.62 -2.15 8.19
CA GLU A 288 -7.23 -2.36 7.81
C GLU A 288 -6.86 -1.31 6.78
N LYS A 289 -5.88 -0.48 7.09
CA LYS A 289 -5.30 0.48 6.16
C LYS A 289 -4.22 -0.19 5.35
N ASP A 290 -4.18 0.09 4.04
CA ASP A 290 -3.20 -0.48 3.12
C ASP A 290 -3.20 -2.02 3.13
N ILE A 291 -4.27 -2.61 2.61
CA ILE A 291 -4.42 -4.07 2.57
C ILE A 291 -3.31 -4.74 1.73
N LEU A 292 -2.69 -4.01 0.80
CA LEU A 292 -1.63 -4.53 -0.05
C LEU A 292 -0.36 -4.88 0.75
N ARG A 293 -0.17 -4.33 1.95
CA ARG A 293 0.93 -4.73 2.83
C ARG A 293 0.92 -6.21 3.22
N HIS A 294 -0.24 -6.85 3.15
CA HIS A 294 -0.39 -8.30 3.37
C HIS A 294 -0.21 -9.13 2.10
N ILE A 295 -0.11 -8.47 0.95
CA ILE A 295 0.02 -9.10 -0.36
C ILE A 295 1.34 -8.62 -0.96
N PRO A 296 2.41 -9.44 -0.92
CA PRO A 296 3.71 -9.03 -1.42
C PRO A 296 3.69 -8.94 -2.95
N THR A 297 3.33 -7.79 -3.49
CA THR A 297 3.31 -7.56 -4.93
C THR A 297 4.55 -6.81 -5.42
N ALA A 298 5.25 -6.05 -4.56
CA ALA A 298 6.47 -5.27 -4.84
C ALA A 298 6.44 -4.52 -6.19
N ARG A 299 5.25 -4.08 -6.66
CA ARG A 299 5.05 -3.53 -8.00
C ARG A 299 4.82 -2.04 -8.00
N ILE A 300 5.20 -1.41 -9.12
CA ILE A 300 5.06 0.04 -9.34
C ILE A 300 3.62 0.52 -9.21
N VAL A 301 2.65 -0.31 -9.59
CA VAL A 301 1.21 0.01 -9.56
C VAL A 301 0.73 0.48 -8.19
N GLU A 302 1.29 -0.03 -7.09
CA GLU A 302 0.94 0.34 -5.72
C GLU A 302 1.12 1.85 -5.43
N ASN A 303 1.98 2.52 -6.19
CA ASN A 303 2.18 3.96 -6.07
C ASN A 303 1.16 4.79 -6.85
N TYR A 304 0.31 4.17 -7.65
CA TYR A 304 -0.67 4.84 -8.51
C TYR A 304 -2.10 4.51 -8.14
N VAL A 305 -2.32 3.49 -7.30
CA VAL A 305 -3.65 3.00 -7.00
C VAL A 305 -4.09 3.34 -5.59
N TYR A 306 -5.38 3.57 -5.46
CA TYR A 306 -6.09 3.72 -4.20
C TYR A 306 -7.47 3.07 -4.33
N GLY A 307 -8.13 2.80 -3.22
CA GLY A 307 -9.44 2.18 -3.31
C GLY A 307 -10.00 1.76 -1.98
N GLN A 308 -11.14 1.09 -2.06
CA GLN A 308 -11.86 0.58 -0.91
C GLN A 308 -12.38 -0.82 -1.21
N ILE A 309 -12.16 -1.71 -0.28
CA ILE A 309 -12.67 -3.08 -0.33
C ILE A 309 -13.56 -3.31 0.89
N HIS A 310 -14.81 -3.67 0.66
CA HIS A 310 -15.81 -3.93 1.70
C HIS A 310 -16.05 -5.43 1.79
N TYR A 311 -15.88 -6.00 2.99
CA TYR A 311 -16.12 -7.41 3.24
C TYR A 311 -16.72 -7.64 4.62
N ASP A 312 -18.04 -7.49 4.72
CA ASP A 312 -18.80 -7.46 5.99
C ASP A 312 -18.88 -8.83 6.68
N ILE A 313 -18.56 -9.91 5.96
CA ILE A 313 -18.50 -11.28 6.52
C ILE A 313 -17.47 -11.40 7.66
N LEU A 314 -16.45 -10.54 7.68
CA LEU A 314 -15.47 -10.52 8.78
C LEU A 314 -16.07 -10.08 10.12
N ASP A 315 -17.26 -9.47 10.14
CA ASP A 315 -17.95 -9.04 11.36
C ASP A 315 -19.46 -9.27 11.26
N THR A 316 -19.89 -10.53 11.28
CA THR A 316 -21.31 -10.92 11.26
C THR A 316 -21.98 -10.91 12.64
N GLY A 317 -21.23 -10.56 13.69
CA GLY A 317 -21.75 -10.49 15.06
C GLY A 317 -21.69 -11.82 15.82
N GLU A 318 -21.77 -12.96 15.16
CA GLU A 318 -21.67 -14.30 15.74
C GLU A 318 -20.22 -14.84 15.71
N SER A 319 -19.39 -14.27 14.84
CA SER A 319 -18.00 -14.70 14.68
C SER A 319 -17.12 -14.25 15.84
N LYS A 320 -16.03 -15.01 16.10
CA LYS A 320 -14.95 -14.58 16.97
C LYS A 320 -14.42 -13.22 16.53
N ASP A 321 -14.09 -12.35 17.48
CA ASP A 321 -13.50 -11.05 17.16
C ASP A 321 -12.08 -11.23 16.62
N ILE A 322 -11.91 -10.99 15.34
CA ILE A 322 -10.63 -11.10 14.62
C ILE A 322 -9.88 -9.77 14.52
N PHE A 323 -10.44 -8.69 15.09
CA PHE A 323 -9.80 -7.38 15.03
C PHE A 323 -8.92 -7.13 16.25
N THR A 324 -7.80 -6.44 16.02
CA THR A 324 -6.89 -6.02 17.11
C THR A 324 -7.58 -5.09 18.11
N SER A 325 -6.99 -4.90 19.28
CA SER A 325 -7.57 -4.05 20.32
C SER A 325 -7.64 -2.59 19.90
N SER A 326 -6.68 -2.11 19.11
CA SER A 326 -6.67 -0.77 18.50
C SER A 326 -7.70 -0.62 17.38
N ARG A 327 -8.30 -1.71 16.91
CA ARG A 327 -9.21 -1.76 15.75
C ARG A 327 -8.62 -1.27 14.43
N GLU A 328 -7.31 -1.06 14.37
CA GLU A 328 -6.55 -0.65 13.18
C GLU A 328 -5.80 -1.83 12.57
N GLY A 329 -6.34 -3.04 12.69
CA GLY A 329 -5.74 -4.23 12.11
C GLY A 329 -6.57 -5.48 12.33
N VAL A 330 -6.35 -6.46 11.46
CA VAL A 330 -6.97 -7.78 11.51
C VAL A 330 -5.92 -8.81 11.96
N ILE A 331 -6.35 -9.83 12.70
CA ILE A 331 -5.47 -10.94 13.08
C ILE A 331 -5.13 -11.73 11.81
N SER A 332 -3.86 -11.63 11.38
CA SER A 332 -3.38 -12.15 10.09
C SER A 332 -3.52 -13.66 9.94
N ASP A 333 -3.56 -14.41 11.06
CA ASP A 333 -3.64 -15.87 11.05
C ASP A 333 -5.07 -16.44 10.98
N ASP A 334 -6.08 -15.57 11.01
CA ASP A 334 -7.47 -16.02 10.92
C ASP A 334 -7.78 -16.64 9.55
N PRO A 335 -8.38 -17.85 9.49
CA PRO A 335 -8.65 -18.54 8.23
C PRO A 335 -9.57 -17.78 7.27
N LEU A 336 -10.56 -17.04 7.82
CA LEU A 336 -11.50 -16.25 7.02
C LEU A 336 -10.80 -15.06 6.40
N PHE A 337 -9.90 -14.41 7.15
CA PHE A 337 -9.09 -13.31 6.63
C PHE A 337 -8.06 -13.80 5.60
N LYS A 338 -7.44 -14.96 5.80
CA LYS A 338 -6.54 -15.57 4.78
C LYS A 338 -7.27 -15.88 3.49
N GLY A 339 -8.49 -16.43 3.57
CA GLY A 339 -9.32 -16.66 2.38
C GLY A 339 -9.69 -15.37 1.64
N PHE A 340 -10.00 -14.32 2.40
CA PHE A 340 -10.22 -12.99 1.85
C PHE A 340 -8.97 -12.43 1.16
N LEU A 341 -7.79 -12.50 1.80
CA LEU A 341 -6.53 -12.03 1.21
C LEU A 341 -6.18 -12.75 -0.09
N ALA A 342 -6.37 -14.07 -0.15
CA ALA A 342 -6.13 -14.84 -1.37
C ALA A 342 -7.01 -14.37 -2.55
N GLU A 343 -8.27 -14.03 -2.28
CA GLU A 343 -9.17 -13.50 -3.30
C GLU A 343 -8.80 -12.07 -3.70
N VAL A 344 -8.42 -11.20 -2.76
CA VAL A 344 -7.92 -9.86 -3.06
C VAL A 344 -6.64 -9.92 -3.90
N GLU A 345 -5.72 -10.84 -3.58
CA GLU A 345 -4.51 -11.06 -4.38
C GLU A 345 -4.85 -11.46 -5.82
N ARG A 346 -5.81 -12.38 -6.01
CA ARG A 346 -6.29 -12.78 -7.34
C ARG A 346 -6.84 -11.58 -8.12
N LEU A 347 -7.71 -10.79 -7.49
CA LEU A 347 -8.28 -9.59 -8.10
C LEU A 347 -7.19 -8.57 -8.44
N PHE A 348 -6.23 -8.37 -7.55
CA PHE A 348 -5.18 -7.39 -7.74
C PHE A 348 -4.21 -7.79 -8.86
N LYS A 349 -3.95 -9.09 -9.08
CA LYS A 349 -3.21 -9.57 -10.25
C LYS A 349 -3.91 -9.17 -11.56
N LEU A 350 -5.22 -9.35 -11.67
CA LEU A 350 -5.99 -8.90 -12.83
C LEU A 350 -5.92 -7.38 -13.03
N ILE A 351 -5.98 -6.61 -11.93
CA ILE A 351 -5.85 -5.16 -11.97
C ILE A 351 -4.47 -4.74 -12.50
N ILE A 352 -3.40 -5.40 -12.07
CA ILE A 352 -2.03 -5.10 -12.51
C ILE A 352 -1.90 -5.31 -14.02
N ASP A 353 -2.34 -6.45 -14.51
CA ASP A 353 -2.23 -6.80 -15.93
C ASP A 353 -3.04 -5.82 -16.81
N ASP A 354 -4.25 -5.47 -16.36
CA ASP A 354 -5.08 -4.50 -17.03
C ASP A 354 -4.50 -3.07 -16.95
N TRP A 355 -3.94 -2.68 -15.80
CA TRP A 355 -3.29 -1.39 -15.60
C TRP A 355 -2.10 -1.20 -16.54
N ASP A 356 -1.24 -2.20 -16.68
CA ASP A 356 -0.09 -2.17 -17.58
C ASP A 356 -0.55 -2.06 -19.05
N ARG A 357 -1.59 -2.79 -19.45
CA ARG A 357 -2.21 -2.71 -20.76
C ARG A 357 -2.78 -1.32 -21.04
N LEU A 358 -3.52 -0.75 -20.08
CA LEU A 358 -4.17 0.55 -20.22
C LEU A 358 -3.15 1.69 -20.28
N ARG A 359 -2.11 1.66 -19.46
CA ARG A 359 -1.05 2.68 -19.53
C ARG A 359 -0.34 2.68 -20.87
N ARG A 360 -0.06 1.52 -21.44
CA ARG A 360 0.48 1.41 -22.82
C ARG A 360 -0.49 1.98 -23.85
N LYS A 361 -1.78 1.62 -23.76
CA LYS A 361 -2.82 2.11 -24.66
C LYS A 361 -2.90 3.64 -24.70
N TYR A 362 -2.70 4.31 -23.57
CA TYR A 362 -2.82 5.75 -23.45
C TYR A 362 -1.49 6.52 -23.45
N GLY A 363 -0.37 5.83 -23.71
CA GLY A 363 0.95 6.47 -23.85
C GLY A 363 1.54 6.98 -22.53
N ASP A 364 1.03 6.49 -21.39
CA ASP A 364 1.48 6.89 -20.05
C ASP A 364 2.67 6.03 -19.54
N ASP A 365 3.42 5.39 -20.45
CA ASP A 365 4.52 4.44 -20.16
C ASP A 365 5.72 5.05 -19.42
N GLY A 366 5.69 6.31 -19.14
CA GLY A 366 6.73 6.99 -18.39
C GLY A 366 6.15 7.68 -17.17
N ASP A 367 6.72 7.44 -16.00
CA ASP A 367 6.51 8.30 -14.85
C ASP A 367 7.69 9.25 -14.70
N PRO A 368 7.56 10.52 -15.12
CA PRO A 368 8.63 11.50 -14.96
C PRO A 368 8.94 11.81 -13.50
N ASP A 369 8.00 11.54 -12.58
CA ASP A 369 8.15 11.83 -11.15
C ASP A 369 8.76 10.65 -10.37
N ASN A 370 8.87 9.45 -10.97
CA ASN A 370 9.45 8.28 -10.32
C ASN A 370 10.94 8.14 -10.63
N GLN A 371 11.78 8.85 -9.88
CA GLN A 371 13.23 8.80 -10.01
C GLN A 371 13.88 7.49 -9.51
N THR A 372 13.12 6.62 -8.83
CA THR A 372 13.68 5.42 -8.20
C THR A 372 13.80 4.21 -9.11
N ILE A 373 13.03 4.15 -10.20
CA ILE A 373 13.06 3.04 -11.15
C ILE A 373 13.48 3.52 -12.53
N SER A 374 14.62 3.02 -12.99
CA SER A 374 15.14 3.39 -14.31
C SER A 374 14.20 2.94 -15.44
N ARG A 375 14.14 3.72 -16.54
CA ARG A 375 13.41 3.37 -17.77
C ARG A 375 13.79 1.97 -18.29
N LYS A 376 15.04 1.55 -18.04
CA LYS A 376 15.59 0.24 -18.39
C LYS A 376 14.96 -0.89 -17.57
N ALA A 377 14.79 -0.69 -16.26
CA ALA A 377 14.16 -1.68 -15.38
C ALA A 377 12.67 -1.88 -15.73
N ARG A 378 11.97 -0.78 -16.09
CA ARG A 378 10.56 -0.85 -16.55
C ARG A 378 10.41 -1.67 -17.82
N LYS A 379 11.25 -1.43 -18.83
CA LYS A 379 11.21 -2.19 -20.09
C LYS A 379 11.57 -3.67 -19.90
N ALA A 380 12.48 -3.98 -18.98
CA ALA A 380 12.81 -5.36 -18.64
C ALA A 380 11.61 -6.08 -18.01
N GLN A 381 10.86 -5.40 -17.16
CA GLN A 381 9.64 -5.93 -16.55
C GLN A 381 8.52 -6.15 -17.57
N GLU A 382 8.32 -5.22 -18.51
CA GLU A 382 7.35 -5.39 -19.61
C GLU A 382 7.69 -6.60 -20.47
N LEU A 383 8.96 -6.76 -20.83
CA LEU A 383 9.42 -7.90 -21.62
C LEU A 383 9.21 -9.22 -20.89
N TYR A 384 9.52 -9.24 -19.60
CA TYR A 384 9.30 -10.42 -18.76
C TYR A 384 7.81 -10.79 -18.66
N ASN A 385 6.94 -9.82 -18.36
CA ASN A 385 5.51 -10.05 -18.24
C ASN A 385 4.93 -10.62 -19.56
N SER A 386 5.28 -10.02 -20.70
CA SER A 386 4.81 -10.52 -22.01
C SER A 386 5.31 -11.95 -22.31
N THR A 387 6.50 -12.32 -21.86
CA THR A 387 7.04 -13.68 -22.05
C THR A 387 6.35 -14.70 -21.15
N ILE A 388 6.02 -14.32 -19.90
CA ILE A 388 5.29 -15.21 -18.98
C ILE A 388 3.84 -15.38 -19.41
N ASP A 389 3.17 -14.31 -19.89
CA ASP A 389 1.80 -14.37 -20.38
C ASP A 389 1.68 -15.35 -21.55
N GLU A 390 2.62 -15.35 -22.52
CA GLU A 390 2.67 -16.34 -23.59
C GLU A 390 2.88 -17.78 -23.07
N LEU A 391 3.62 -17.95 -21.97
CA LEU A 391 3.83 -19.26 -21.34
C LEU A 391 2.61 -19.74 -20.57
N ASP A 392 1.85 -18.84 -19.93
CA ASP A 392 0.64 -19.17 -19.18
C ASP A 392 -0.54 -19.53 -20.10
N ASP A 393 -0.72 -18.84 -21.22
CA ASP A 393 -1.73 -19.18 -22.23
C ASP A 393 -1.52 -20.59 -22.80
N SER A 394 -0.29 -21.04 -22.87
CA SER A 394 0.04 -22.41 -23.31
C SER A 394 -0.23 -23.49 -22.25
N ARG A 395 -0.46 -23.10 -20.96
CA ARG A 395 -0.60 -23.99 -19.80
C ARG A 395 -2.04 -24.25 -19.35
N SER A 396 -3.05 -23.99 -20.16
CA SER A 396 -4.47 -24.25 -19.84
C SER A 396 -4.78 -25.72 -19.44
N PHE A 397 -3.78 -26.58 -19.31
CA PHE A 397 -3.90 -28.00 -18.94
C PHE A 397 -3.37 -28.35 -17.53
N ALA A 398 -2.73 -27.46 -16.77
CA ALA A 398 -2.18 -27.79 -15.44
C ALA A 398 -3.11 -27.33 -14.32
N ARG A 399 -3.98 -28.21 -13.89
CA ARG A 399 -4.80 -28.04 -12.69
C ARG A 399 -3.96 -28.18 -11.41
N LYS A 400 -4.13 -27.22 -10.48
CA LYS A 400 -3.85 -27.17 -9.03
C LYS A 400 -2.44 -26.79 -8.61
N GLY A 401 -2.35 -25.67 -7.89
CA GLY A 401 -1.19 -25.11 -7.25
C GLY A 401 -0.30 -26.12 -6.53
N GLY A 402 0.74 -26.59 -7.21
CA GLY A 402 1.76 -27.48 -6.73
C GLY A 402 2.98 -26.70 -6.23
N GLN A 403 3.94 -27.42 -5.63
CA GLN A 403 5.21 -26.83 -5.17
C GLN A 403 6.00 -26.20 -6.33
N VAL A 404 5.87 -26.76 -7.55
CA VAL A 404 6.57 -26.28 -8.75
C VAL A 404 6.06 -24.90 -9.18
N GLU A 405 4.74 -24.64 -9.13
CA GLU A 405 4.18 -23.32 -9.46
C GLU A 405 4.66 -22.25 -8.48
N ARG A 406 4.76 -22.58 -7.18
CA ARG A 406 5.35 -21.66 -6.19
C ARG A 406 6.80 -21.35 -6.53
N TRP A 407 7.60 -22.36 -6.86
CA TRP A 407 8.99 -22.13 -7.26
C TRP A 407 9.10 -21.30 -8.55
N VAL A 408 8.23 -21.53 -9.54
CA VAL A 408 8.21 -20.72 -10.77
C VAL A 408 7.90 -19.26 -10.44
N GLN A 409 6.99 -19.01 -9.51
CA GLN A 409 6.65 -17.66 -9.08
C GLN A 409 7.81 -16.98 -8.32
N GLU A 410 8.46 -17.68 -7.40
CA GLU A 410 9.64 -17.18 -6.68
C GLU A 410 10.80 -16.89 -7.65
N LEU A 411 11.07 -17.80 -8.57
CA LEU A 411 12.12 -17.64 -9.60
C LEU A 411 11.80 -16.54 -10.63
N SER A 412 10.54 -16.14 -10.75
CA SER A 412 10.10 -15.08 -11.66
C SER A 412 10.71 -13.72 -11.30
N GLU A 413 10.76 -13.39 -10.02
CA GLU A 413 11.35 -12.15 -9.54
C GLU A 413 12.87 -12.13 -9.75
N GLU A 414 13.53 -13.27 -9.53
CA GLU A 414 14.95 -13.45 -9.77
C GLU A 414 15.31 -13.33 -11.26
N ALA A 415 14.47 -13.89 -12.14
CA ALA A 415 14.64 -13.76 -13.59
C ALA A 415 14.52 -12.31 -14.03
N GLN A 416 13.51 -11.57 -13.54
CA GLN A 416 13.35 -10.12 -13.81
C GLN A 416 14.59 -9.34 -13.40
N PHE A 417 15.15 -9.65 -12.24
CA PHE A 417 16.36 -9.00 -11.75
C PHE A 417 17.54 -9.16 -12.72
N ASN A 418 17.66 -10.33 -13.36
CA ASN A 418 18.78 -10.66 -14.27
C ASN A 418 18.58 -10.22 -15.73
N ILE A 419 17.36 -9.94 -16.20
CA ILE A 419 17.10 -9.56 -17.60
C ILE A 419 17.94 -8.37 -18.07
N PRO A 420 18.08 -7.25 -17.33
CA PRO A 420 18.94 -6.15 -17.74
C PRO A 420 20.39 -6.58 -17.93
N SER A 421 20.89 -7.46 -17.05
CA SER A 421 22.26 -7.97 -17.10
C SER A 421 22.51 -8.85 -18.33
N TYR A 422 21.55 -9.72 -18.68
CA TYR A 422 21.60 -10.46 -19.93
C TYR A 422 21.64 -9.53 -21.15
N THR A 423 20.79 -8.50 -21.15
CA THR A 423 20.75 -7.52 -22.25
C THR A 423 22.07 -6.77 -22.39
N GLU A 424 22.70 -6.37 -21.28
CA GLU A 424 24.04 -5.73 -21.27
C GLU A 424 25.11 -6.66 -21.81
N CYS A 425 25.10 -7.93 -21.42
CA CYS A 425 26.01 -8.93 -21.95
C CYS A 425 25.83 -9.12 -23.46
N PHE A 426 24.58 -9.28 -23.91
CA PHE A 426 24.28 -9.47 -25.33
C PHE A 426 24.73 -8.27 -26.17
N ILE A 427 24.43 -7.06 -25.74
CA ILE A 427 24.81 -5.83 -26.48
C ILE A 427 26.31 -5.69 -26.48
N SER A 428 27.00 -5.84 -25.33
CA SER A 428 28.45 -5.67 -25.24
C SER A 428 29.21 -6.56 -26.22
N GLU A 429 28.94 -7.87 -26.22
CA GLU A 429 29.62 -8.80 -27.11
C GLU A 429 29.26 -8.55 -28.59
N ASN A 430 28.01 -8.26 -28.88
CA ASN A 430 27.58 -8.01 -30.25
C ASN A 430 28.02 -6.64 -30.81
N LEU A 431 28.26 -5.63 -29.97
CA LEU A 431 28.88 -4.39 -30.39
C LEU A 431 30.32 -4.63 -30.89
N LEU A 432 31.09 -5.49 -30.22
CA LEU A 432 32.43 -5.85 -30.67
C LEU A 432 32.39 -6.59 -32.02
N ARG A 433 31.45 -7.54 -32.18
CA ARG A 433 31.25 -8.23 -33.47
C ARG A 433 30.89 -7.25 -34.57
N LYS A 434 29.98 -6.30 -34.30
CA LYS A 434 29.62 -5.24 -35.26
C LYS A 434 30.79 -4.34 -35.62
N TYR A 435 31.65 -4.01 -34.67
CA TYR A 435 32.86 -3.24 -34.90
C TYR A 435 33.81 -3.97 -35.84
N THR A 436 34.05 -5.27 -35.61
CA THR A 436 34.93 -6.08 -36.48
C THR A 436 34.39 -6.22 -37.89
N ASP A 437 33.08 -6.40 -38.04
CA ASP A 437 32.40 -6.46 -39.34
C ASP A 437 32.49 -5.11 -40.10
N PHE A 438 32.31 -4.00 -39.41
CA PHE A 438 32.37 -2.66 -39.98
C PHE A 438 33.76 -2.26 -40.44
N THR A 439 34.76 -2.53 -39.60
CA THR A 439 36.19 -2.18 -39.88
C THR A 439 36.86 -3.22 -40.78
N LYS A 440 36.21 -4.36 -41.06
CA LYS A 440 36.76 -5.51 -41.80
C LYS A 440 38.10 -5.99 -41.21
N LEU A 441 38.19 -5.96 -39.88
CA LEU A 441 39.39 -6.31 -39.16
C LEU A 441 39.78 -7.79 -39.46
N PRO A 442 41.01 -8.11 -39.94
CA PRO A 442 41.39 -9.48 -40.25
C PRO A 442 41.54 -10.32 -38.97
N LEU A 443 40.99 -11.55 -39.02
CA LEU A 443 41.05 -12.47 -37.88
C LEU A 443 42.50 -12.87 -37.56
N THR A 444 42.87 -12.83 -36.27
CA THR A 444 44.17 -13.35 -35.82
C THR A 444 44.18 -14.88 -35.84
N LYS A 445 45.38 -15.48 -35.93
CA LYS A 445 45.51 -16.95 -35.90
C LYS A 445 44.94 -17.56 -34.63
N GLU A 446 45.13 -16.89 -33.49
CA GLU A 446 44.61 -17.30 -32.19
C GLU A 446 43.11 -17.27 -32.15
N ALA A 447 42.48 -16.19 -32.62
CA ALA A 447 41.02 -16.05 -32.70
C ALA A 447 40.42 -17.09 -33.65
N GLN A 448 41.05 -17.36 -34.78
CA GLN A 448 40.57 -18.38 -35.70
C GLN A 448 40.66 -19.79 -35.09
N ALA A 449 41.73 -20.13 -34.42
CA ALA A 449 41.91 -21.43 -33.76
C ALA A 449 40.86 -21.66 -32.65
N GLU A 450 40.56 -20.65 -31.86
CA GLU A 450 39.54 -20.74 -30.82
C GLU A 450 38.12 -20.86 -31.42
N ALA A 451 37.82 -20.12 -32.46
CA ALA A 451 36.52 -20.24 -33.17
C ALA A 451 36.33 -21.65 -33.72
N GLU A 452 37.33 -22.23 -34.38
CA GLU A 452 37.29 -23.61 -34.91
C GLU A 452 37.12 -24.65 -33.81
N LYS A 453 37.75 -24.49 -32.68
CA LYS A 453 37.60 -25.35 -31.51
C LYS A 453 36.15 -25.38 -31.03
N TRP A 454 35.52 -24.22 -30.89
CA TRP A 454 34.13 -24.13 -30.46
C TRP A 454 33.14 -24.62 -31.51
N LYS A 455 33.38 -24.40 -32.81
CA LYS A 455 32.60 -24.99 -33.90
C LYS A 455 32.58 -26.50 -33.82
N LYS A 456 33.79 -27.12 -33.66
CA LYS A 456 33.88 -28.59 -33.52
C LYS A 456 33.15 -29.08 -32.27
N LYS A 457 33.25 -28.39 -31.15
CA LYS A 457 32.55 -28.74 -29.90
C LYS A 457 31.01 -28.68 -30.10
N GLU A 458 30.51 -27.63 -30.75
CA GLU A 458 29.09 -27.50 -31.06
C GLU A 458 28.59 -28.60 -31.98
N ALA A 459 29.34 -28.91 -33.07
CA ALA A 459 29.01 -30.00 -33.96
C ALA A 459 28.92 -31.33 -33.21
N THR A 460 29.91 -31.65 -32.38
CA THR A 460 29.89 -32.86 -31.54
C THR A 460 28.69 -32.93 -30.60
N ASN A 461 28.28 -31.81 -30.01
CA ASN A 461 27.10 -31.76 -29.13
C ASN A 461 25.80 -31.91 -29.93
N LYS A 462 25.72 -31.32 -31.11
CA LYS A 462 24.55 -31.51 -32.03
C LYS A 462 24.39 -32.97 -32.40
N ASP A 463 25.50 -33.64 -32.77
CA ASP A 463 25.51 -35.06 -33.12
C ASP A 463 25.00 -35.94 -31.96
N LYS A 464 25.55 -35.73 -30.77
CA LYS A 464 25.13 -36.44 -29.54
C LYS A 464 23.63 -36.23 -29.22
N ALA A 465 23.10 -35.03 -29.45
CA ALA A 465 21.70 -34.69 -29.19
C ALA A 465 20.77 -34.97 -30.37
N ASN A 466 21.29 -35.50 -31.50
CA ASN A 466 20.55 -35.74 -32.75
C ASN A 466 19.84 -34.48 -33.28
N ILE A 467 20.55 -33.33 -33.23
CA ILE A 467 20.05 -32.02 -33.68
C ILE A 467 20.49 -31.79 -35.13
N SER A 468 19.52 -31.67 -36.05
CA SER A 468 19.74 -31.43 -37.48
C SER A 468 19.68 -29.97 -37.93
N TYR A 469 19.18 -29.07 -37.08
CA TYR A 469 19.06 -27.62 -37.35
C TYR A 469 20.24 -26.83 -36.81
N ASP A 470 20.39 -25.58 -37.31
CA ASP A 470 21.45 -24.68 -36.83
C ASP A 470 21.06 -24.04 -35.52
N VAL A 471 21.96 -24.11 -34.51
CA VAL A 471 21.78 -23.53 -33.20
C VAL A 471 22.08 -22.02 -33.21
N ARG A 472 22.98 -21.57 -34.10
CA ARG A 472 23.36 -20.14 -34.23
C ARG A 472 22.81 -19.58 -35.53
N LYS A 473 22.37 -18.32 -35.48
CA LYS A 473 21.86 -17.59 -36.63
C LYS A 473 22.96 -17.30 -37.68
N SER A 474 24.22 -17.36 -37.31
CA SER A 474 25.36 -17.05 -38.17
C SER A 474 26.51 -18.01 -37.93
N ASP A 475 27.15 -18.45 -39.01
CA ASP A 475 28.33 -19.30 -39.01
C ASP A 475 29.66 -18.52 -38.98
N SER A 476 29.57 -17.18 -38.86
CA SER A 476 30.76 -16.34 -38.75
C SER A 476 31.64 -16.76 -37.55
N PRO A 477 32.96 -16.89 -37.73
CA PRO A 477 33.88 -17.22 -36.63
C PRO A 477 33.71 -16.34 -35.40
N THR A 478 33.34 -15.07 -35.56
CA THR A 478 33.15 -14.11 -34.47
C THR A 478 32.05 -14.51 -33.48
N PHE A 479 31.06 -15.31 -33.91
CA PHE A 479 30.00 -15.80 -33.03
C PHE A 479 30.42 -16.95 -32.11
N TYR A 480 31.62 -17.51 -32.34
CA TYR A 480 32.23 -18.55 -31.52
C TYR A 480 33.29 -17.99 -30.58
N LEU A 481 33.55 -16.67 -30.60
CA LEU A 481 34.48 -16.00 -29.72
C LEU A 481 33.76 -15.34 -28.55
N ASP A 482 34.28 -15.50 -27.34
CA ASP A 482 33.84 -14.79 -26.15
C ASP A 482 34.41 -13.37 -26.09
N MET A 483 33.94 -12.60 -25.11
CA MET A 483 34.40 -11.22 -24.88
C MET A 483 35.93 -11.09 -24.74
N THR A 484 36.58 -12.08 -24.16
CA THR A 484 38.04 -12.04 -23.94
C THR A 484 38.79 -12.09 -25.27
N TYR A 485 38.42 -13.00 -26.16
CA TYR A 485 39.05 -13.11 -27.48
C TYR A 485 38.71 -11.92 -28.37
N LEU A 486 37.44 -11.48 -28.40
CA LEU A 486 37.03 -10.31 -29.16
C LEU A 486 37.78 -9.05 -28.72
N SER A 487 37.86 -8.79 -27.42
CA SER A 487 38.52 -7.59 -26.90
C SER A 487 40.04 -7.59 -27.10
N ASN A 488 40.70 -8.75 -26.92
CA ASN A 488 42.14 -8.90 -27.19
C ASN A 488 42.48 -8.76 -28.67
N TRP A 489 41.59 -9.17 -29.55
CA TRP A 489 41.74 -9.03 -30.99
C TRP A 489 41.58 -7.57 -31.44
N ILE A 490 40.54 -6.86 -30.93
CA ILE A 490 40.21 -5.50 -31.35
C ILE A 490 41.15 -4.47 -30.69
N ASP A 491 41.33 -4.56 -29.38
CA ASP A 491 42.03 -3.53 -28.60
C ASP A 491 42.69 -4.13 -27.35
N LYS A 492 43.83 -4.80 -27.60
CA LYS A 492 44.63 -5.38 -26.53
C LYS A 492 45.39 -4.27 -25.80
N ALA A 493 45.20 -4.19 -24.47
CA ALA A 493 45.95 -3.24 -23.64
C ALA A 493 47.46 -3.48 -23.76
N LYS A 494 48.18 -2.47 -24.24
CA LYS A 494 49.65 -2.50 -24.35
C LYS A 494 50.33 -2.09 -23.06
N ASP A 495 49.68 -1.27 -22.25
CA ASP A 495 50.14 -0.81 -20.95
C ASP A 495 49.00 -0.89 -19.93
N LYS A 496 49.34 -1.27 -18.68
CA LYS A 496 48.33 -1.43 -17.60
C LYS A 496 47.85 -0.11 -16.98
N THR A 497 48.53 1.00 -17.25
CA THR A 497 48.35 2.27 -16.54
C THR A 497 47.74 3.39 -17.38
N GLU A 498 48.12 3.55 -18.63
CA GLU A 498 47.74 4.73 -19.42
C GLU A 498 46.61 4.52 -20.42
N ASN A 499 46.35 3.31 -20.85
CA ASN A 499 45.30 3.01 -21.82
C ASN A 499 44.68 1.64 -21.54
N PRO A 500 43.59 1.64 -20.75
CA PRO A 500 43.03 0.38 -20.24
C PRO A 500 42.42 -0.54 -21.29
N GLY A 501 42.30 -0.18 -22.56
CA GLY A 501 41.85 -1.03 -23.65
C GLY A 501 40.59 -1.87 -23.34
N LEU A 502 39.92 -2.41 -24.36
CA LEU A 502 38.77 -3.30 -24.19
C LEU A 502 39.13 -4.57 -23.41
N SER A 503 40.35 -5.07 -23.53
CA SER A 503 40.78 -6.28 -22.85
C SER A 503 40.76 -6.19 -21.32
N ARG A 504 40.92 -5.01 -20.73
CA ARG A 504 40.79 -4.80 -19.29
C ARG A 504 39.33 -4.87 -18.85
N SER A 505 38.44 -4.16 -19.54
CA SER A 505 37.00 -4.24 -19.28
C SER A 505 36.49 -5.69 -19.43
N ALA A 506 36.98 -6.43 -20.42
CA ALA A 506 36.64 -7.84 -20.61
C ALA A 506 37.04 -8.72 -19.42
N THR A 507 38.16 -8.42 -18.76
CA THR A 507 38.62 -9.17 -17.59
C THR A 507 37.67 -9.00 -16.40
N THR A 508 37.22 -7.78 -16.13
CA THR A 508 36.24 -7.49 -15.06
C THR A 508 34.84 -7.99 -15.43
N TYR A 509 34.45 -7.87 -16.69
CA TYR A 509 33.17 -8.28 -17.22
C TYR A 509 32.93 -9.79 -17.16
N LYS A 510 33.98 -10.61 -17.45
CA LYS A 510 33.85 -12.05 -17.67
C LYS A 510 33.20 -12.83 -16.54
N PRO A 511 33.57 -12.68 -15.25
CA PRO A 511 32.97 -13.46 -14.17
C PRO A 511 31.45 -13.23 -14.06
N MET A 512 30.99 -11.99 -14.25
CA MET A 512 29.55 -11.61 -14.18
C MET A 512 28.79 -12.16 -15.39
N ARG A 513 29.38 -12.05 -16.57
CA ARG A 513 28.81 -12.62 -17.80
C ARG A 513 28.68 -14.14 -17.74
N ASP A 514 29.69 -14.81 -17.18
CA ASP A 514 29.63 -16.27 -17.05
C ASP A 514 28.54 -16.69 -16.05
N ALA A 515 28.36 -15.96 -14.93
CA ALA A 515 27.25 -16.19 -14.02
C ALA A 515 25.88 -16.00 -14.70
N VAL A 516 25.70 -14.93 -15.49
CA VAL A 516 24.48 -14.72 -16.29
C VAL A 516 24.27 -15.82 -17.32
N GLY A 517 25.35 -16.25 -18.00
CA GLY A 517 25.30 -17.34 -18.99
C GLY A 517 24.95 -18.70 -18.38
N HIS A 518 25.26 -18.92 -17.11
CA HIS A 518 24.86 -20.10 -16.33
C HIS A 518 23.52 -19.93 -15.60
N THR A 519 22.76 -18.88 -15.91
CA THR A 519 21.46 -18.58 -15.29
C THR A 519 21.51 -18.38 -13.77
N SER A 520 22.68 -17.96 -13.24
CA SER A 520 22.83 -17.67 -11.82
C SER A 520 22.40 -16.24 -11.50
N LEU A 521 21.78 -16.04 -10.33
CA LEU A 521 21.39 -14.72 -9.85
C LEU A 521 22.62 -13.89 -9.49
N LEU A 522 22.74 -12.69 -10.04
CA LEU A 522 23.80 -11.75 -9.68
C LEU A 522 23.50 -11.06 -8.34
N THR A 523 24.54 -10.68 -7.62
CA THR A 523 24.42 -9.71 -6.52
C THR A 523 24.21 -8.29 -7.07
N ASP A 524 23.66 -7.38 -6.27
CA ASP A 524 23.51 -5.96 -6.65
C ASP A 524 24.84 -5.31 -7.04
N ILE A 525 25.93 -5.64 -6.32
CA ILE A 525 27.27 -5.13 -6.61
C ILE A 525 27.75 -5.64 -7.97
N ALA A 526 27.58 -6.94 -8.26
CA ALA A 526 27.98 -7.52 -9.55
C ALA A 526 27.16 -6.93 -10.70
N LYS A 527 25.86 -6.72 -10.51
CA LYS A 527 24.98 -6.08 -11.50
C LYS A 527 25.40 -4.64 -11.79
N HIS A 528 25.70 -3.86 -10.73
CA HIS A 528 26.20 -2.50 -10.90
C HIS A 528 27.55 -2.46 -11.64
N GLN A 529 28.48 -3.33 -11.27
CA GLN A 529 29.77 -3.43 -11.94
C GLN A 529 29.64 -3.82 -13.40
N LEU A 530 28.73 -4.74 -13.74
CA LEU A 530 28.44 -5.12 -15.12
C LEU A 530 27.95 -3.93 -15.96
N THR A 531 27.06 -3.10 -15.39
CA THR A 531 26.59 -1.86 -16.04
C THR A 531 27.75 -0.89 -16.27
N VAL A 532 28.66 -0.72 -15.31
CA VAL A 532 29.86 0.12 -15.47
C VAL A 532 30.72 -0.38 -16.62
N GLU A 533 30.98 -1.69 -16.70
CA GLU A 533 31.79 -2.26 -17.79
C GLU A 533 31.09 -2.15 -19.15
N TYR A 534 29.77 -2.30 -19.22
CA TYR A 534 29.00 -2.05 -20.43
C TYR A 534 29.20 -0.60 -20.95
N GLU A 535 29.14 0.40 -20.08
CA GLU A 535 29.36 1.81 -20.48
C GLU A 535 30.83 2.06 -20.87
N ASN A 536 31.80 1.45 -20.17
CA ASN A 536 33.23 1.53 -20.52
C ASN A 536 33.49 0.95 -21.92
N ILE A 537 32.98 -0.24 -22.21
CA ILE A 537 33.09 -0.90 -23.52
C ILE A 537 32.51 -0.02 -24.62
N LYS A 538 31.33 0.50 -24.42
CA LYS A 538 30.64 1.37 -25.36
C LYS A 538 31.42 2.67 -25.63
N ALA A 539 31.90 3.33 -24.57
CA ALA A 539 32.71 4.55 -24.69
C ALA A 539 34.02 4.30 -25.44
N ARG A 540 34.69 3.16 -25.16
CA ARG A 540 35.91 2.80 -25.84
C ARG A 540 35.69 2.52 -27.32
N LEU A 541 34.63 1.80 -27.70
CA LEU A 541 34.29 1.56 -29.09
C LEU A 541 34.01 2.85 -29.86
N VAL A 542 33.32 3.83 -29.25
CA VAL A 542 33.11 5.15 -29.86
C VAL A 542 34.44 5.84 -30.16
N LYS A 543 35.45 5.71 -29.27
CA LYS A 543 36.79 6.25 -29.49
C LYS A 543 37.49 5.55 -30.63
N LEU A 544 37.49 4.20 -30.64
CA LEU A 544 38.10 3.39 -31.71
C LEU A 544 37.48 3.67 -33.09
N LEU A 545 36.18 3.87 -33.18
CA LEU A 545 35.53 4.27 -34.44
C LEU A 545 35.99 5.64 -34.91
N LYS A 546 36.15 6.63 -34.04
CA LYS A 546 36.69 7.93 -34.39
C LYS A 546 38.15 7.84 -34.89
N GLU A 547 38.97 7.00 -34.27
CA GLU A 547 40.35 6.76 -34.67
C GLU A 547 40.39 6.11 -36.08
N PHE A 548 39.52 5.11 -36.31
CA PHE A 548 39.36 4.46 -37.62
C PHE A 548 38.92 5.44 -38.72
N ASP A 549 37.93 6.28 -38.45
CA ASP A 549 37.44 7.28 -39.40
C ASP A 549 38.49 8.35 -39.72
N ALA A 550 39.35 8.71 -38.76
CA ALA A 550 40.46 9.65 -38.97
C ALA A 550 41.55 9.05 -39.87
N GLN A 551 41.90 7.76 -39.68
CA GLN A 551 42.86 7.07 -40.53
C GLN A 551 42.39 6.93 -42.00
N ASN A 552 41.11 6.61 -42.20
CA ASN A 552 40.55 6.51 -43.57
C ASN A 552 40.32 7.84 -44.27
N LYS A 553 40.46 8.99 -43.62
CA LYS A 553 40.41 10.32 -44.23
C LYS A 553 41.77 10.83 -44.68
N GLU A 554 42.85 10.20 -44.15
CA GLU A 554 44.22 10.54 -44.52
C GLU A 554 44.76 9.67 -45.68
N GLU A 555 44.11 8.55 -46.01
CA GLU A 555 44.27 7.78 -47.25
C GLU A 555 43.30 8.31 -48.36
#